data_be20658938d067d38a03130ba166bed4
#
_entry.id   be20658938d067d38a03130ba166bed4
#
_cell.length_a   1.000
_cell.length_b   1.000
_cell.length_c   1.000
_cell.angle_alpha   90.00
_cell.angle_beta   90.00
_cell.angle_gamma   90.00
#
_symmetry.space_group_name_H-M   'P 1'
#
loop_
_entity.id
_entity.type
_entity.pdbx_description
1 polymer ?
#
loop_
_entity_poly.entity_id
_entity_poly.type
_entity_poly.pdbx_seq_one_letter_code
_entity_poly.pdbx_strand_id
1 'polypeptide(L)'
;TRSANDKASLSESIAALRGKERIFIDTSGLSFRDPDMAEQLEWLTEQIPPIRIMLVISAAAQMGTTRELLRRLALTRLDGAIITKVDEAVSLGGVIDTLIKRRLPLSLVVDNRDLDIVPHNTDPVAFIKRAVNLLEERQTGQAANPIRYAPATA
;
A
#
# COMPACT_ATOMS: atom_id res chain seq x y z
N THR A 1 8.90 -10.50 -17.31
CA THR A 1 9.00 -10.78 -15.87
C THR A 1 10.33 -11.47 -15.57
N ARG A 2 10.94 -11.16 -14.45
CA ARG A 2 12.19 -11.77 -13.94
C ARG A 2 12.01 -12.04 -12.45
N SER A 3 12.65 -13.08 -11.93
CA SER A 3 12.71 -13.34 -10.49
C SER A 3 14.10 -13.02 -9.96
N ALA A 4 14.18 -12.55 -8.73
CA ALA A 4 15.42 -12.28 -8.01
C ALA A 4 15.27 -12.83 -6.59
N ASN A 5 16.25 -13.66 -6.18
CA ASN A 5 16.21 -14.33 -4.88
C ASN A 5 17.30 -13.82 -3.92
N ASP A 6 18.15 -12.91 -4.40
CA ASP A 6 19.22 -12.29 -3.66
C ASP A 6 19.54 -10.90 -4.24
N LYS A 7 20.39 -10.14 -3.54
CA LYS A 7 20.79 -8.78 -3.92
C LYS A 7 21.44 -8.72 -5.30
N ALA A 8 22.27 -9.70 -5.66
CA ALA A 8 23.00 -9.71 -6.93
C ALA A 8 22.02 -9.91 -8.10
N SER A 9 21.14 -10.92 -8.02
CA SER A 9 20.14 -11.20 -9.05
C SER A 9 19.10 -10.08 -9.19
N LEU A 10 18.80 -9.36 -8.11
CA LEU A 10 17.97 -8.16 -8.15
C LEU A 10 18.66 -7.05 -8.96
N SER A 11 19.92 -6.76 -8.67
CA SER A 11 20.70 -5.73 -9.37
C SER A 11 20.88 -6.05 -10.85
N GLU A 12 21.15 -7.31 -11.20
CA GLU A 12 21.22 -7.79 -12.59
C GLU A 12 19.87 -7.65 -13.32
N SER A 13 18.77 -8.00 -12.63
CA SER A 13 17.44 -7.88 -13.19
C SER A 13 17.05 -6.43 -13.48
N ILE A 14 17.37 -5.51 -12.57
CA ILE A 14 17.17 -4.07 -12.77
C ILE A 14 18.05 -3.57 -13.93
N ALA A 15 19.32 -3.97 -14.00
CA ALA A 15 20.22 -3.58 -15.07
C ALA A 15 19.73 -4.05 -16.44
N ALA A 16 19.24 -5.28 -16.54
CA ALA A 16 18.68 -5.85 -17.77
C ALA A 16 17.38 -5.16 -18.23
N LEU A 17 16.68 -4.46 -17.34
CA LEU A 17 15.42 -3.75 -17.62
C LEU A 17 15.61 -2.23 -17.78
N ARG A 18 16.84 -1.69 -17.75
CA ARG A 18 17.13 -0.24 -17.82
C ARG A 18 16.49 0.50 -19.01
N GLY A 19 16.20 -0.22 -20.11
CA GLY A 19 15.53 0.36 -21.27
C GLY A 19 14.02 0.48 -21.15
N LYS A 20 13.42 0.06 -20.04
CA LYS A 20 11.99 0.13 -19.78
C LYS A 20 11.64 1.45 -19.10
N GLU A 21 10.49 2.02 -19.49
CA GLU A 21 9.99 3.28 -18.92
C GLU A 21 9.73 3.14 -17.40
N ARG A 22 9.22 1.98 -16.97
CA ARG A 22 8.92 1.68 -15.56
C ARG A 22 9.26 0.23 -15.25
N ILE A 23 9.78 0.02 -14.05
CA ILE A 23 10.06 -1.29 -13.48
C ILE A 23 9.26 -1.38 -12.18
N PHE A 24 8.43 -2.42 -12.06
CA PHE A 24 7.74 -2.75 -10.82
C PHE A 24 8.43 -3.95 -10.19
N ILE A 25 8.72 -3.84 -8.90
CA ILE A 25 9.30 -4.91 -8.10
C ILE A 25 8.22 -5.35 -7.11
N ASP A 26 7.73 -6.56 -7.30
CA ASP A 26 6.82 -7.19 -6.36
C ASP A 26 7.64 -8.04 -5.39
N THR A 27 7.49 -7.78 -4.11
CA THR A 27 8.12 -8.58 -3.07
C THR A 27 7.20 -9.72 -2.67
N SER A 28 7.72 -10.95 -2.63
CA SER A 28 6.99 -12.08 -2.00
C SER A 28 6.58 -11.63 -0.61
N GLY A 29 5.28 -11.72 -0.28
CA GLY A 29 4.68 -11.12 0.91
C GLY A 29 5.56 -11.19 2.16
N LEU A 30 6.29 -10.13 2.41
CA LEU A 30 7.22 -10.03 3.55
C LEU A 30 6.42 -10.21 4.85
N SER A 31 6.60 -11.33 5.50
CA SER A 31 6.05 -11.53 6.81
C SER A 31 6.87 -10.73 7.83
N PHE A 32 6.21 -9.96 8.68
CA PHE A 32 6.90 -9.28 9.78
C PHE A 32 7.56 -10.26 10.77
N ARG A 33 7.29 -11.58 10.65
CA ARG A 33 7.93 -12.65 11.42
C ARG A 33 9.15 -13.23 10.72
N ASP A 34 9.39 -12.84 9.47
CA ASP A 34 10.53 -13.30 8.70
C ASP A 34 11.79 -12.60 9.22
N PRO A 35 12.81 -13.33 9.70
CA PRO A 35 14.07 -12.75 10.13
C PRO A 35 14.80 -12.01 9.00
N ASP A 36 14.63 -12.45 7.76
CA ASP A 36 15.33 -11.91 6.59
C ASP A 36 14.65 -10.66 6.01
N MET A 37 13.51 -10.25 6.57
CA MET A 37 12.77 -9.08 6.09
C MET A 37 13.61 -7.80 6.11
N ALA A 38 14.41 -7.60 7.14
CA ALA A 38 15.26 -6.41 7.27
C ALA A 38 16.34 -6.36 6.17
N GLU A 39 16.98 -7.48 5.91
CA GLU A 39 17.99 -7.64 4.87
C GLU A 39 17.41 -7.43 3.47
N GLN A 40 16.24 -8.01 3.18
CA GLN A 40 15.56 -7.82 1.89
C GLN A 40 15.17 -6.36 1.65
N LEU A 41 14.73 -5.64 2.68
CA LEU A 41 14.43 -4.22 2.58
C LEU A 41 15.69 -3.38 2.36
N GLU A 42 16.81 -3.76 2.99
CA GLU A 42 18.11 -3.12 2.77
C GLU A 42 18.55 -3.28 1.31
N TRP A 43 18.41 -4.46 0.72
CA TRP A 43 18.69 -4.67 -0.72
C TRP A 43 17.94 -3.70 -1.62
N LEU A 44 16.66 -3.42 -1.31
CA LEU A 44 15.84 -2.48 -2.08
C LEU A 44 16.32 -1.03 -1.91
N THR A 45 16.71 -0.64 -0.70
CA THR A 45 17.12 0.74 -0.42
C THR A 45 18.49 1.08 -0.98
N GLU A 46 19.35 0.09 -1.18
CA GLU A 46 20.72 0.25 -1.71
C GLU A 46 20.80 0.25 -3.24
N GLN A 47 19.69 0.07 -3.94
CA GLN A 47 19.70 0.03 -5.41
C GLN A 47 20.01 1.41 -6.03
N ILE A 48 20.70 1.38 -7.16
CA ILE A 48 20.98 2.55 -8.00
C ILE A 48 20.46 2.26 -9.42
N PRO A 49 19.52 3.07 -9.94
CA PRO A 49 18.89 4.26 -9.35
C PRO A 49 18.00 3.92 -8.14
N PRO A 50 17.73 4.91 -7.28
CA PRO A 50 16.92 4.69 -6.08
C PRO A 50 15.49 4.22 -6.44
N ILE A 51 15.04 3.20 -5.72
CA ILE A 51 13.72 2.63 -5.84
C ILE A 51 12.75 3.40 -4.93
N ARG A 52 11.53 3.60 -5.39
CA ARG A 52 10.43 4.07 -4.54
C ARG A 52 9.77 2.90 -3.86
N ILE A 53 9.76 2.90 -2.54
CA ILE A 53 9.18 1.82 -1.74
C ILE A 53 7.76 2.21 -1.31
N MET A 54 6.80 1.47 -1.81
CA MET A 54 5.38 1.66 -1.51
C MET A 54 4.91 0.58 -0.54
N LEU A 55 4.37 1.00 0.61
CA LEU A 55 3.79 0.05 1.56
C LEU A 55 2.35 -0.28 1.17
N VAL A 56 2.07 -1.56 0.91
CA VAL A 56 0.71 -2.03 0.65
C VAL A 56 0.07 -2.46 1.96
N ILE A 57 -1.05 -1.81 2.32
CA ILE A 57 -1.81 -2.06 3.55
C ILE A 57 -3.22 -2.51 3.18
N SER A 58 -3.64 -3.68 3.64
CA SER A 58 -5.04 -4.07 3.57
C SER A 58 -5.85 -3.33 4.64
N ALA A 59 -6.88 -2.62 4.23
CA ALA A 59 -7.81 -1.93 5.15
C ALA A 59 -8.62 -2.90 6.00
N ALA A 60 -8.80 -4.15 5.54
CA ALA A 60 -9.46 -5.23 6.27
C ALA A 60 -8.54 -5.96 7.26
N ALA A 61 -7.23 -5.65 7.29
CA ALA A 61 -6.29 -6.30 8.18
C ALA A 61 -6.49 -5.88 9.64
N GLN A 62 -6.13 -6.76 10.56
CA GLN A 62 -6.11 -6.43 11.98
C GLN A 62 -5.09 -5.33 12.28
N MET A 63 -5.51 -4.26 12.93
CA MET A 63 -4.65 -3.12 13.26
C MET A 63 -3.41 -3.47 14.09
N GLY A 64 -3.49 -4.49 14.94
CA GLY A 64 -2.34 -4.99 15.69
C GLY A 64 -1.21 -5.46 14.77
N THR A 65 -1.55 -6.21 13.74
CA THR A 65 -0.61 -6.70 12.72
C THR A 65 0.02 -5.54 11.95
N THR A 66 -0.79 -4.59 11.51
CA THR A 66 -0.32 -3.40 10.78
C THR A 66 0.64 -2.56 11.64
N ARG A 67 0.31 -2.34 12.92
CA ARG A 67 1.18 -1.59 13.85
C ARG A 67 2.52 -2.29 14.07
N GLU A 68 2.52 -3.61 14.25
CA GLU A 68 3.75 -4.38 14.44
C GLU A 68 4.63 -4.34 13.20
N LEU A 69 4.04 -4.50 12.00
CA LEU A 69 4.76 -4.35 10.74
C LEU A 69 5.44 -2.97 10.66
N LEU A 70 4.69 -1.91 10.91
CA LEU A 70 5.22 -0.54 10.87
C LEU A 70 6.27 -0.26 11.93
N ARG A 71 6.19 -0.89 13.09
CA ARG A 71 7.22 -0.80 14.11
C ARG A 71 8.55 -1.36 13.60
N ARG A 72 8.49 -2.49 12.89
CA ARG A 72 9.68 -3.11 12.28
C ARG A 72 10.23 -2.30 11.11
N LEU A 73 9.36 -1.65 10.35
CA LEU A 73 9.72 -0.74 9.26
C LEU A 73 10.11 0.67 9.73
N ALA A 74 10.38 0.88 11.03
CA ALA A 74 10.59 2.22 11.60
C ALA A 74 11.77 2.96 10.97
N LEU A 75 12.81 2.24 10.57
CA LEU A 75 14.01 2.78 9.95
C LEU A 75 14.00 2.70 8.42
N THR A 76 13.01 2.01 7.84
CA THR A 76 12.88 1.89 6.39
C THR A 76 12.27 3.16 5.83
N ARG A 77 12.91 3.76 4.82
CA ARG A 77 12.33 4.84 4.06
C ARG A 77 11.19 4.31 3.21
N LEU A 78 9.98 4.76 3.51
CA LEU A 78 8.78 4.48 2.71
C LEU A 78 8.38 5.75 1.97
N ASP A 79 8.11 5.65 0.67
CA ASP A 79 7.79 6.80 -0.18
C ASP A 79 6.26 7.02 -0.29
N GLY A 80 5.45 6.04 0.13
CA GLY A 80 4.01 6.16 0.17
C GLY A 80 3.31 4.88 0.59
N ALA A 81 1.98 4.94 0.67
CA ALA A 81 1.12 3.81 0.97
C ALA A 81 0.08 3.58 -0.12
N ILE A 82 -0.19 2.31 -0.37
CA ILE A 82 -1.30 1.81 -1.18
C ILE A 82 -2.26 1.12 -0.23
N ILE A 83 -3.51 1.58 -0.17
CA ILE A 83 -4.53 0.99 0.67
C ILE A 83 -5.42 0.11 -0.19
N THR A 84 -5.54 -1.16 0.16
CA THR A 84 -6.34 -2.15 -0.56
C THR A 84 -7.51 -2.65 0.28
N LYS A 85 -8.49 -3.29 -0.35
CA LYS A 85 -9.65 -3.93 0.29
C LYS A 85 -10.48 -2.96 1.16
N VAL A 86 -10.68 -1.75 0.65
CA VAL A 86 -11.47 -0.74 1.35
C VAL A 86 -12.94 -1.13 1.39
N ASP A 87 -13.41 -1.87 0.39
CA ASP A 87 -14.74 -2.49 0.29
C ASP A 87 -14.98 -3.58 1.36
N GLU A 88 -13.92 -4.26 1.83
CA GLU A 88 -14.00 -5.28 2.88
C GLU A 88 -13.81 -4.69 4.30
N ALA A 89 -13.45 -3.41 4.39
CA ALA A 89 -13.08 -2.82 5.67
C ALA A 89 -14.31 -2.43 6.51
N VAL A 90 -14.29 -2.83 7.76
CA VAL A 90 -15.31 -2.42 8.76
C VAL A 90 -15.05 -1.00 9.27
N SER A 91 -13.81 -0.52 9.21
CA SER A 91 -13.39 0.81 9.66
C SER A 91 -12.07 1.21 9.02
N LEU A 92 -11.92 2.47 8.65
CA LEU A 92 -10.69 3.03 8.10
C LEU A 92 -9.89 3.86 9.12
N GLY A 93 -10.44 4.09 10.32
CA GLY A 93 -9.82 4.94 11.33
C GLY A 93 -8.39 4.51 11.70
N GLY A 94 -8.16 3.21 11.83
CA GLY A 94 -6.83 2.70 12.15
C GLY A 94 -5.81 2.88 11.03
N VAL A 95 -6.23 2.77 9.77
CA VAL A 95 -5.36 3.04 8.61
C VAL A 95 -5.01 4.51 8.55
N ILE A 96 -6.01 5.40 8.72
CA ILE A 96 -5.82 6.85 8.72
C ILE A 96 -4.87 7.27 9.86
N ASP A 97 -5.09 6.79 11.10
CA ASP A 97 -4.20 7.02 12.24
C ASP A 97 -2.75 6.63 11.92
N THR A 98 -2.59 5.50 11.25
CA THR A 98 -1.30 4.99 10.80
C THR A 98 -0.61 5.93 9.81
N LEU A 99 -1.32 6.34 8.75
CA LEU A 99 -0.80 7.25 7.72
C LEU A 99 -0.35 8.57 8.34
N ILE A 100 -1.18 9.14 9.23
CA ILE A 100 -0.89 10.41 9.90
C ILE A 100 0.34 10.29 10.81
N LYS A 101 0.36 9.30 11.71
CA LYS A 101 1.47 9.12 12.66
C LYS A 101 2.81 8.86 11.98
N ARG A 102 2.78 8.17 10.86
CA ARG A 102 3.98 7.86 10.07
C ARG A 102 4.30 8.91 9.03
N ARG A 103 3.46 9.93 8.88
CA ARG A 103 3.58 10.94 7.80
C ARG A 103 3.73 10.29 6.44
N LEU A 104 3.03 9.19 6.23
CA LEU A 104 3.13 8.37 5.02
C LEU A 104 2.13 8.86 3.99
N PRO A 105 2.56 9.36 2.83
CA PRO A 105 1.66 9.83 1.78
C PRO A 105 0.73 8.71 1.30
N LEU A 106 -0.55 9.01 1.17
CA LEU A 106 -1.52 8.12 0.55
C LEU A 106 -1.36 8.22 -0.97
N SER A 107 -0.88 7.16 -1.59
CA SER A 107 -0.57 7.14 -3.02
C SER A 107 -1.66 6.51 -3.86
N LEU A 108 -2.36 5.50 -3.34
CA LEU A 108 -3.40 4.80 -4.06
C LEU A 108 -4.40 4.18 -3.09
N VAL A 109 -5.67 4.16 -3.48
CA VAL A 109 -6.76 3.44 -2.79
C VAL A 109 -7.40 2.48 -3.77
N VAL A 110 -7.55 1.23 -3.36
CA VAL A 110 -8.21 0.17 -4.13
C VAL A 110 -9.36 -0.37 -3.30
N ASP A 111 -10.57 -0.25 -3.81
CA ASP A 111 -11.82 -0.58 -3.13
C ASP A 111 -12.67 -1.62 -3.87
N ASN A 112 -12.15 -2.22 -4.93
CA ASN A 112 -12.90 -3.19 -5.72
C ASN A 112 -12.00 -4.37 -6.15
N ARG A 113 -12.63 -5.54 -6.32
CA ARG A 113 -12.00 -6.75 -6.86
C ARG A 113 -11.90 -6.76 -8.39
N ASP A 114 -12.63 -5.88 -9.06
CA ASP A 114 -12.60 -5.75 -10.53
C ASP A 114 -11.29 -5.07 -10.97
N LEU A 115 -10.39 -5.88 -11.50
CA LEU A 115 -9.10 -5.44 -12.05
C LEU A 115 -9.22 -4.51 -13.26
N ASP A 116 -10.42 -4.41 -13.84
CA ASP A 116 -10.72 -3.54 -14.99
C ASP A 116 -11.00 -2.08 -14.60
N ILE A 117 -11.11 -1.81 -13.30
CA ILE A 117 -11.31 -0.43 -12.83
C ILE A 117 -9.94 0.21 -12.60
N VAL A 118 -9.59 1.13 -13.47
CA VAL A 118 -8.40 1.99 -13.31
C VAL A 118 -8.48 2.65 -11.92
N PRO A 119 -7.47 2.50 -11.06
CA PRO A 119 -7.46 3.14 -9.76
C PRO A 119 -7.61 4.65 -9.96
N HIS A 120 -8.69 5.20 -9.47
CA HIS A 120 -8.92 6.64 -9.57
C HIS A 120 -7.90 7.39 -8.72
N ASN A 121 -7.55 8.58 -9.19
CA ASN A 121 -6.69 9.51 -8.48
C ASN A 121 -7.09 9.58 -7.01
N THR A 122 -6.17 9.31 -6.12
CA THR A 122 -6.46 9.24 -4.69
C THR A 122 -6.83 10.64 -4.20
N ASP A 123 -8.12 10.89 -4.06
CA ASP A 123 -8.62 12.07 -3.36
C ASP A 123 -8.63 11.78 -1.86
N PRO A 124 -7.75 12.43 -1.06
CA PRO A 124 -7.71 12.24 0.38
C PRO A 124 -9.04 12.60 1.05
N VAL A 125 -9.77 13.58 0.50
CA VAL A 125 -11.06 14.00 1.04
C VAL A 125 -12.12 12.91 0.82
N ALA A 126 -12.14 12.28 -0.35
CA ALA A 126 -13.02 11.16 -0.64
C ALA A 126 -12.72 9.97 0.29
N PHE A 127 -11.45 9.70 0.56
CA PHE A 127 -11.03 8.65 1.49
C PHE A 127 -11.49 8.91 2.94
N ILE A 128 -11.36 10.15 3.42
CA ILE A 128 -11.85 10.56 4.74
C ILE A 128 -13.39 10.48 4.81
N LYS A 129 -14.10 10.96 3.78
CA LYS A 129 -15.56 10.84 3.72
C LYS A 129 -16.00 9.38 3.81
N ARG A 130 -15.29 8.47 3.12
CA ARG A 130 -15.58 7.03 3.22
C ARG A 130 -15.41 6.52 4.64
N ALA A 131 -14.38 6.95 5.35
CA ALA A 131 -14.16 6.57 6.74
C ALA A 131 -15.30 7.04 7.66
N VAL A 132 -15.80 8.25 7.45
CA VAL A 132 -16.96 8.79 8.20
C VAL A 132 -18.22 7.98 7.90
N ASN A 133 -18.52 7.74 6.62
CA ASN A 133 -19.69 6.95 6.23
C ASN A 133 -19.69 5.55 6.87
N LEU A 134 -18.54 4.86 6.86
CA LEU A 134 -18.41 3.54 7.51
C LEU A 134 -18.71 3.58 9.02
N LEU A 135 -18.39 4.70 9.69
CA LEU A 135 -18.70 4.88 11.11
C LEU A 135 -20.21 5.09 11.32
N GLU A 136 -20.84 5.90 10.49
CA GLU A 136 -22.29 6.18 10.54
C GLU A 136 -23.10 4.92 10.24
N GLU A 137 -22.73 4.15 9.22
CA GLU A 137 -23.35 2.88 8.85
C GLU A 137 -23.30 1.87 10.00
N ARG A 138 -22.20 1.81 10.73
CA ARG A 138 -22.08 0.97 11.93
C ARG A 138 -23.01 1.39 13.06
N GLN A 139 -23.23 2.70 13.23
CA GLN A 139 -24.11 3.23 14.27
C GLN A 139 -25.58 3.03 13.93
N THR A 140 -25.93 3.08 12.65
CA THR A 140 -27.32 2.96 12.17
C THR A 140 -27.73 1.54 11.81
N GLY A 141 -26.78 0.59 11.71
CA GLY A 141 -27.04 -0.78 11.26
C GLY A 141 -27.36 -0.90 9.77
N GLN A 142 -27.15 0.15 8.99
CA GLN A 142 -27.36 0.17 7.54
C GLN A 142 -26.11 -0.28 6.79
N ALA A 143 -26.29 -1.08 5.72
CA ALA A 143 -25.21 -1.55 4.87
C ALA A 143 -24.59 -0.41 4.05
N ALA A 144 -23.28 -0.50 3.86
CA ALA A 144 -22.47 0.48 3.13
C ALA A 144 -22.93 0.73 1.69
N ASN A 145 -23.12 1.98 1.34
CA ASN A 145 -23.36 2.39 -0.04
C ASN A 145 -21.99 2.59 -0.75
N PRO A 146 -21.72 1.92 -1.89
CA PRO A 146 -20.44 2.05 -2.56
C PRO A 146 -20.21 3.49 -3.04
N ILE A 147 -18.99 4.02 -2.82
CA ILE A 147 -18.61 5.34 -3.33
C ILE A 147 -18.53 5.27 -4.86
N ARG A 148 -19.28 6.13 -5.52
CA ARG A 148 -19.06 6.42 -6.95
C ARG A 148 -18.00 7.52 -7.05
N TYR A 149 -16.81 7.14 -7.46
CA TYR A 149 -15.78 8.13 -7.82
C TYR A 149 -16.17 8.79 -9.14
N ALA A 150 -16.06 10.11 -9.19
CA ALA A 150 -16.26 10.82 -10.46
C ALA A 150 -15.10 10.46 -11.44
N PRO A 151 -15.39 10.26 -12.75
CA PRO A 151 -14.32 10.02 -13.69
C PRO A 151 -13.38 11.21 -13.73
N ALA A 152 -12.07 10.93 -13.80
CA ALA A 152 -11.07 11.97 -14.01
C ALA A 152 -11.36 12.67 -15.34
N THR A 153 -11.67 13.95 -15.29
CA THR A 153 -11.72 14.78 -16.48
C THR A 153 -10.31 14.90 -17.05
N ALA A 154 -10.15 14.47 -18.31
CA ALA A 154 -8.93 14.54 -19.09
C ALA A 154 -8.45 15.98 -19.28
#